data_0bc83d55f728631f19150ad0edd19e92
#
_entry.id   0bc83d55f728631f19150ad0edd19e92
#
_cell.length_a   1.000
_cell.length_b   1.000
_cell.length_c   1.000
_cell.angle_alpha   90.00
_cell.angle_beta   90.00
_cell.angle_gamma   90.00
#
_symmetry.space_group_name_H-M   'P 1'
#
loop_
_entity.id
_entity.type
_entity.pdbx_description
1 polymer ?
#
loop_
_entity_poly.entity_id
_entity_poly.type
_entity_poly.pdbx_seq_one_letter_code
_entity_poly.pdbx_strand_id
1 'polypeptide(L)'
;MSREAIFEASLDYFLSPIREFLHDETVTEVMVNGHDEIYIERRGRLIRTEASFISPDALLSAVHNVAQYVGREIDEDRPVLDARLPDGSRVHVVIPPLSLIHI
;
A
#
# COMPACT_ATOMS: atom_id res chain seq x y z
N MET A 1 6.57 -6.39 -24.20
CA MET A 1 5.87 -6.39 -22.91
C MET A 1 4.90 -5.23 -22.87
N SER A 2 3.68 -5.46 -22.42
CA SER A 2 2.68 -4.41 -22.36
C SER A 2 2.97 -3.43 -21.22
N ARG A 3 2.40 -2.22 -21.33
CA ARG A 3 2.52 -1.21 -20.28
C ARG A 3 1.93 -1.73 -18.96
N GLU A 4 0.80 -2.43 -19.05
CA GLU A 4 0.15 -3.00 -17.87
C GLU A 4 1.02 -4.05 -17.18
N ALA A 5 1.70 -4.90 -17.94
CA ALA A 5 2.59 -5.90 -17.37
C ALA A 5 3.78 -5.25 -16.67
N ILE A 6 4.30 -4.14 -17.20
CA ILE A 6 5.38 -3.41 -16.57
C ILE A 6 4.91 -2.82 -15.24
N PHE A 7 3.72 -2.22 -15.21
CA PHE A 7 3.18 -1.67 -13.98
C PHE A 7 2.91 -2.75 -12.94
N GLU A 8 2.37 -3.90 -13.35
CA GLU A 8 2.14 -5.01 -12.43
C GLU A 8 3.43 -5.51 -11.82
N ALA A 9 4.49 -5.62 -12.60
CA ALA A 9 5.79 -6.04 -12.09
C ALA A 9 6.37 -5.01 -11.11
N SER A 10 6.22 -3.72 -11.40
CA SER A 10 6.65 -2.66 -10.50
C SER A 10 5.88 -2.68 -9.20
N LEU A 11 4.56 -2.83 -9.27
CA LEU A 11 3.72 -2.90 -8.07
C LEU A 11 4.09 -4.10 -7.21
N ASP A 12 4.33 -5.24 -7.83
CA ASP A 12 4.70 -6.45 -7.12
C ASP A 12 6.02 -6.26 -6.37
N TYR A 13 6.97 -5.58 -6.98
CA TYR A 13 8.24 -5.27 -6.35
C TYR A 13 8.08 -4.31 -5.17
N PHE A 14 7.42 -3.17 -5.38
CA PHE A 14 7.29 -2.15 -4.35
C PHE A 14 6.37 -2.58 -3.22
N LEU A 15 5.39 -3.44 -3.50
CA LEU A 15 4.46 -3.92 -2.51
C LEU A 15 4.86 -5.28 -1.94
N SER A 16 6.10 -5.70 -2.14
CA SER A 16 6.57 -7.01 -1.70
C SER A 16 6.30 -7.32 -0.21
N PRO A 17 6.38 -6.35 0.73
CA PRO A 17 6.08 -6.64 2.13
C PRO A 17 4.64 -7.07 2.40
N ILE A 18 3.70 -6.67 1.53
CA ILE A 18 2.28 -7.02 1.70
C ILE A 18 1.77 -7.92 0.59
N ARG A 19 2.66 -8.39 -0.29
CA ARG A 19 2.28 -9.17 -1.46
C ARG A 19 1.48 -10.42 -1.11
N GLU A 20 1.87 -11.13 -0.05
CA GLU A 20 1.17 -12.35 0.34
C GLU A 20 -0.29 -12.07 0.70
N PHE A 21 -0.58 -10.90 1.29
CA PHE A 21 -1.94 -10.54 1.64
C PHE A 21 -2.74 -10.12 0.41
N LEU A 22 -2.09 -9.48 -0.56
CA LEU A 22 -2.74 -9.09 -1.80
C LEU A 22 -3.14 -10.30 -2.66
N HIS A 23 -2.41 -11.39 -2.54
CA HIS A 23 -2.72 -12.63 -3.27
C HIS A 23 -3.56 -13.62 -2.46
N ASP A 24 -3.89 -13.29 -1.22
CA ASP A 24 -4.71 -14.13 -0.35
C ASP A 24 -6.19 -13.82 -0.58
N GLU A 25 -6.92 -14.79 -1.11
CA GLU A 25 -8.35 -14.61 -1.42
C GLU A 25 -9.20 -14.36 -0.18
N THR A 26 -8.72 -14.71 1.01
CA THR A 26 -9.46 -14.49 2.25
C THR A 26 -9.29 -13.06 2.78
N VAL A 27 -8.32 -12.31 2.25
CA VAL A 27 -8.08 -10.92 2.64
C VAL A 27 -8.87 -10.00 1.72
N THR A 28 -9.75 -9.19 2.31
CA THR A 28 -10.60 -8.27 1.55
C THR A 28 -10.01 -6.88 1.45
N GLU A 29 -9.15 -6.51 2.40
CA GLU A 29 -8.56 -5.17 2.42
C GLU A 29 -7.22 -5.21 3.15
N VAL A 30 -6.27 -4.40 2.67
CA VAL A 30 -4.99 -4.17 3.34
C VAL A 30 -4.92 -2.68 3.70
N MET A 31 -4.68 -2.41 4.98
CA MET A 31 -4.62 -1.04 5.51
C MET A 31 -3.23 -0.77 6.03
N VAL A 32 -2.58 0.23 5.45
CA VAL A 32 -1.21 0.61 5.80
C VAL A 32 -1.25 1.98 6.47
N ASN A 33 -0.98 2.01 7.77
CA ASN A 33 -1.00 3.23 8.57
C ASN A 33 0.40 3.74 8.90
N GLY A 34 1.40 3.26 8.20
CA GLY A 34 2.79 3.58 8.40
C GLY A 34 3.62 2.43 7.89
N HIS A 35 4.94 2.59 7.87
CA HIS A 35 5.80 1.54 7.31
C HIS A 35 5.79 0.25 8.14
N ASP A 36 5.46 0.33 9.42
CA ASP A 36 5.49 -0.81 10.34
C ASP A 36 4.15 -1.05 11.04
N GLU A 37 3.07 -0.49 10.51
CA GLU A 37 1.74 -0.66 11.10
C GLU A 37 0.77 -1.02 9.98
N ILE A 38 0.67 -2.32 9.72
CA ILE A 38 -0.10 -2.87 8.61
C ILE A 38 -1.15 -3.82 9.15
N TYR A 39 -2.41 -3.53 8.81
CA TYR A 39 -3.56 -4.35 9.17
C TYR A 39 -4.17 -4.96 7.94
N ILE A 40 -4.81 -6.10 8.12
CA ILE A 40 -5.64 -6.71 7.07
C ILE A 40 -7.03 -6.95 7.60
N GLU A 41 -8.00 -6.97 6.69
CA GLU A 41 -9.33 -7.45 7.01
C GLU A 41 -9.50 -8.84 6.40
N ARG A 42 -9.79 -9.80 7.25
CA ARG A 42 -10.02 -11.18 6.85
C ARG A 42 -11.31 -11.67 7.49
N ARG A 43 -12.27 -12.04 6.65
CA ARG A 43 -13.56 -12.56 7.11
C ARG A 43 -14.24 -11.63 8.12
N GLY A 44 -14.21 -10.32 7.84
CA GLY A 44 -14.83 -9.31 8.68
C GLY A 44 -14.05 -8.93 9.93
N ARG A 45 -12.86 -9.49 10.13
CA ARG A 45 -12.02 -9.18 11.27
C ARG A 45 -10.81 -8.36 10.87
N LEU A 46 -10.51 -7.35 11.66
CA LEU A 46 -9.31 -6.55 11.52
C LEU A 46 -8.17 -7.21 12.28
N ILE A 47 -7.09 -7.52 11.57
CA ILE A 47 -5.95 -8.23 12.13
C ILE A 47 -4.69 -7.40 11.88
N ARG A 48 -3.93 -7.13 12.96
CA ARG A 48 -2.62 -6.51 12.81
C ARG A 48 -1.63 -7.58 12.36
N THR A 49 -0.87 -7.26 11.30
CA THR A 49 0.15 -8.17 10.79
C THR A 49 1.51 -7.82 11.35
N GLU A 50 2.48 -8.71 11.13
CA GLU A 50 3.88 -8.44 11.44
C GLU A 50 4.63 -7.88 10.23
N ALA A 51 3.94 -7.68 9.11
CA ALA A 51 4.53 -7.12 7.91
C ALA A 51 4.96 -5.68 8.13
N SER A 52 6.03 -5.28 7.47
CA SER A 52 6.49 -3.90 7.50
C SER A 52 7.27 -3.61 6.22
N PHE A 53 7.23 -2.34 5.81
CA PHE A 53 8.20 -1.83 4.84
C PHE A 53 9.50 -1.54 5.60
N ILE A 54 10.61 -1.60 4.88
CA ILE A 54 11.92 -1.48 5.53
C ILE A 54 12.15 -0.10 6.15
N SER A 55 11.45 0.91 5.65
CA SER A 55 11.61 2.29 6.13
C SER A 55 10.40 3.12 5.68
N PRO A 56 10.19 4.31 6.27
CA PRO A 56 9.19 5.26 5.76
C PRO A 56 9.43 5.64 4.30
N ASP A 57 10.68 5.76 3.88
CA ASP A 57 10.99 6.09 2.49
C ASP A 57 10.59 4.97 1.54
N ALA A 58 10.79 3.71 1.94
CA ALA A 58 10.35 2.57 1.14
C ALA A 58 8.84 2.56 0.99
N LEU A 59 8.10 2.88 2.06
CA LEU A 59 6.65 3.01 1.98
C LEU A 59 6.24 4.12 1.04
N LEU A 60 6.87 5.30 1.13
CA LEU A 60 6.55 6.41 0.23
C LEU A 60 6.78 6.04 -1.23
N SER A 61 7.88 5.36 -1.53
CA SER A 61 8.15 4.90 -2.90
C SER A 61 7.06 3.97 -3.39
N ALA A 62 6.65 3.02 -2.55
CA ALA A 62 5.57 2.09 -2.90
C ALA A 62 4.26 2.83 -3.15
N VAL A 63 3.92 3.77 -2.28
CA VAL A 63 2.67 4.54 -2.39
C VAL A 63 2.67 5.40 -3.65
N HIS A 64 3.77 6.07 -3.95
CA HIS A 64 3.86 6.86 -5.17
C HIS A 64 3.72 6.00 -6.42
N ASN A 65 4.25 4.78 -6.40
CA ASN A 65 4.11 3.85 -7.52
C ASN A 65 2.65 3.45 -7.73
N VAL A 66 1.94 3.13 -6.65
CA VAL A 66 0.52 2.80 -6.71
C VAL A 66 -0.30 4.00 -7.19
N ALA A 67 -0.02 5.19 -6.64
CA ALA A 67 -0.73 6.41 -7.02
C ALA A 67 -0.57 6.70 -8.51
N GLN A 68 0.63 6.53 -9.03
CA GLN A 68 0.89 6.71 -10.46
C GLN A 68 0.09 5.71 -11.30
N TYR A 69 0.01 4.46 -10.86
CA TYR A 69 -0.75 3.45 -11.57
C TYR A 69 -2.24 3.80 -11.64
N VAL A 70 -2.83 4.28 -10.56
CA VAL A 70 -4.25 4.62 -10.52
C VAL A 70 -4.56 6.05 -10.98
N GLY A 71 -3.52 6.82 -11.35
CA GLY A 71 -3.69 8.19 -11.82
C GLY A 71 -4.07 9.18 -10.73
N ARG A 72 -3.62 8.94 -9.51
CA ARG A 72 -3.88 9.81 -8.37
C ARG A 72 -2.60 10.36 -7.79
N GLU A 73 -2.72 11.47 -7.06
CA GLU A 73 -1.61 12.06 -6.33
C GLU A 73 -1.81 11.84 -4.84
N ILE A 74 -0.71 11.64 -4.13
CA ILE A 74 -0.70 11.56 -2.69
C ILE A 74 0.46 12.41 -2.17
N ASP A 75 0.17 13.30 -1.22
CA ASP A 75 1.15 14.20 -0.64
C ASP A 75 0.66 14.65 0.75
N GLU A 76 1.33 15.67 1.34
CA GLU A 76 0.96 16.17 2.66
C GLU A 76 -0.46 16.73 2.71
N ASP A 77 -0.93 17.29 1.59
CA ASP A 77 -2.29 17.85 1.52
C ASP A 77 -3.32 16.77 1.27
N ARG A 78 -2.90 15.64 0.69
CA ARG A 78 -3.75 14.49 0.39
C ARG A 78 -3.06 13.22 0.87
N PRO A 79 -3.05 13.00 2.19
CA PRO A 79 -2.23 11.91 2.77
C PRO A 79 -2.88 10.54 2.73
N VAL A 80 -4.04 10.41 2.11
CA VAL A 80 -4.78 9.14 2.05
C VAL A 80 -4.87 8.67 0.61
N LEU A 81 -4.54 7.42 0.39
CA LEU A 81 -4.72 6.76 -0.90
C LEU A 81 -5.59 5.52 -0.70
N ASP A 82 -6.70 5.46 -1.42
CA ASP A 82 -7.56 4.30 -1.48
C ASP A 82 -7.56 3.84 -2.93
N ALA A 83 -7.00 2.67 -3.20
CA ALA A 83 -6.77 2.20 -4.55
C ALA A 83 -7.17 0.75 -4.73
N ARG A 84 -7.65 0.44 -5.94
CA ARG A 84 -7.89 -0.93 -6.35
C ARG A 84 -6.79 -1.34 -7.33
N LEU A 85 -6.13 -2.43 -7.02
CA LEU A 85 -5.03 -2.95 -7.83
C LEU A 85 -5.53 -3.77 -9.01
N PRO A 86 -4.65 -4.13 -9.97
CA PRO A 86 -5.06 -4.86 -11.16
C PRO A 86 -5.78 -6.17 -10.88
N ASP A 87 -5.43 -6.85 -9.80
CA ASP A 87 -6.05 -8.12 -9.42
C ASP A 87 -7.38 -7.95 -8.67
N GLY A 88 -7.84 -6.70 -8.48
CA GLY A 88 -9.05 -6.40 -7.74
C GLY A 88 -8.84 -6.16 -6.25
N SER A 89 -7.65 -6.35 -5.74
CA SER A 89 -7.33 -6.11 -4.34
C SER A 89 -7.47 -4.64 -3.98
N ARG A 90 -7.93 -4.38 -2.77
CA ARG A 90 -8.12 -3.02 -2.28
C ARG A 90 -7.04 -2.67 -1.26
N VAL A 91 -6.39 -1.53 -1.46
CA VAL A 91 -5.33 -1.05 -0.57
C VAL A 91 -5.70 0.34 -0.09
N HIS A 92 -5.62 0.54 1.21
CA HIS A 92 -5.84 1.83 1.84
C HIS A 92 -4.58 2.22 2.58
N VAL A 93 -4.01 3.38 2.24
CA VAL A 93 -2.75 3.86 2.82
C VAL A 93 -2.94 5.25 3.38
N VAL A 94 -2.47 5.45 4.60
CA VAL A 94 -2.39 6.77 5.22
C VAL A 94 -0.93 7.09 5.44
N ILE A 95 -0.48 8.22 4.88
CA ILE A 95 0.88 8.69 5.10
C ILE A 95 0.89 9.58 6.34
N PRO A 96 1.75 9.29 7.33
CA PRO A 96 1.86 10.15 8.50
C PRO A 96 2.29 11.55 8.11
N PRO A 97 1.79 12.59 8.78
CA PRO A 97 2.20 13.96 8.51
C PRO A 97 3.70 14.14 8.76
N LEU A 98 4.40 14.81 7.84
CA LEU A 98 5.83 15.04 7.98
C LEU A 98 6.17 15.85 9.24
N SER A 99 5.25 16.69 9.67
CA SER A 99 5.46 17.50 10.87
C SER A 99 5.65 16.65 12.13
N LEU A 100 5.16 15.41 12.15
CA LEU A 100 5.36 14.51 13.30
C LEU A 100 6.75 13.91 13.32
N ILE A 101 7.45 13.94 12.20
CA ILE A 101 8.78 13.34 12.08
C ILE A 101 9.87 14.27 12.62
N HIS A 102 9.57 15.54 12.70
CA HIS A 102 10.53 16.58 13.04
C HIS A 102 10.56 16.96 14.52
N ILE A 103 9.76 16.33 15.30
CA ILE A 103 9.65 16.65 16.72
C ILE A 103 10.67 15.91 17.57
#